data_93f28310c4efa3594f1a0623d1b34764
#
_entry.id   93f28310c4efa3594f1a0623d1b34764
#
_cell.length_a   1.000
_cell.length_b   1.000
_cell.length_c   1.000
_cell.angle_alpha   90.00
_cell.angle_beta   90.00
_cell.angle_gamma   90.00
#
_symmetry.space_group_name_H-M   'P 1'
#
loop_
_entity.id
_entity.type
_entity.pdbx_description
1 polymer ?
#
loop_
_entity_poly.entity_id
_entity_poly.type
_entity_poly.pdbx_seq_one_letter_code
_entity_poly.pdbx_strand_id
1 'polypeptide(L)'
;MMSGRSPHAPLVSIDAESPLWSGLDLQHLAEQAVDAALAEGDVPVASTIELCVLFCDDAAIRALNREWRGFDKPTNVLSFPSVHDAEQLADAASLGDLAVAQETCAREAADEGKSLEDHVRHLIVHGVLHLLGYD
;
A
#
# COMPACT_ATOMS: atom_id res chain seq x y z
N MET A 1 -22.65 11.33 -5.11
CA MET A 1 -22.98 10.01 -4.55
C MET A 1 -21.95 9.58 -3.54
N MET A 2 -22.40 8.99 -2.47
CA MET A 2 -21.47 8.55 -1.42
C MET A 2 -20.62 7.40 -1.88
N SER A 3 -19.35 7.41 -1.50
CA SER A 3 -18.41 6.35 -1.84
C SER A 3 -18.61 5.09 -1.01
N GLY A 4 -19.34 5.16 0.06
CA GLY A 4 -19.50 4.07 1.00
C GLY A 4 -18.46 4.03 2.12
N ARG A 5 -17.47 4.91 2.08
CA ARG A 5 -16.48 4.98 3.14
C ARG A 5 -16.98 5.84 4.30
N SER A 6 -16.50 5.49 5.49
CA SER A 6 -16.75 6.30 6.68
C SER A 6 -16.13 7.69 6.52
N PRO A 7 -16.76 8.75 7.02
CA PRO A 7 -16.15 10.08 7.01
C PRO A 7 -14.89 10.15 7.87
N HIS A 8 -14.63 9.13 8.69
CA HIS A 8 -13.42 9.03 9.51
C HIS A 8 -12.35 8.10 8.89
N ALA A 9 -12.61 7.58 7.68
CA ALA A 9 -11.64 6.74 7.00
C ALA A 9 -10.50 7.60 6.42
N PRO A 10 -9.27 7.08 6.40
CA PRO A 10 -8.14 7.79 5.80
C PRO A 10 -8.35 8.08 4.32
N LEU A 11 -7.69 9.11 3.83
CA LEU A 11 -7.70 9.47 2.42
C LEU A 11 -6.64 8.62 1.70
N VAL A 12 -7.10 7.74 0.83
CA VAL A 12 -6.23 6.87 0.04
C VAL A 12 -6.17 7.41 -1.38
N SER A 13 -4.99 7.84 -1.80
CA SER A 13 -4.75 8.23 -3.18
C SER A 13 -3.94 7.17 -3.87
N ILE A 14 -4.21 6.94 -5.15
CA ILE A 14 -3.46 5.98 -5.95
C ILE A 14 -2.87 6.65 -7.16
N ASP A 15 -1.76 6.08 -7.64
CA ASP A 15 -1.13 6.46 -8.89
C ASP A 15 -0.78 5.18 -9.63
N ALA A 16 -1.39 4.94 -10.78
CA ALA A 16 -1.13 3.75 -11.60
C ALA A 16 -0.24 4.16 -12.75
N GLU A 17 1.04 3.92 -12.62
CA GLU A 17 2.04 4.34 -13.60
C GLU A 17 2.26 3.36 -14.75
N SER A 18 1.75 2.13 -14.63
CA SER A 18 1.96 1.12 -15.64
C SER A 18 0.63 0.62 -16.20
N PRO A 19 0.51 0.47 -17.54
CA PRO A 19 -0.70 -0.09 -18.14
C PRO A 19 -0.95 -1.55 -17.75
N LEU A 20 0.04 -2.23 -17.17
CA LEU A 20 -0.14 -3.60 -16.66
C LEU A 20 -1.22 -3.70 -15.60
N TRP A 21 -1.53 -2.58 -14.94
CA TRP A 21 -2.56 -2.52 -13.91
C TRP A 21 -3.96 -2.21 -14.45
N SER A 22 -4.12 -2.04 -15.75
CA SER A 22 -5.43 -1.74 -16.33
C SER A 22 -6.43 -2.88 -16.11
N GLY A 23 -7.71 -2.53 -16.04
CA GLY A 23 -8.77 -3.50 -15.85
C GLY A 23 -9.12 -3.83 -14.40
N LEU A 24 -8.42 -3.25 -13.44
CA LEU A 24 -8.67 -3.44 -12.01
C LEU A 24 -9.17 -2.13 -11.38
N ASP A 25 -10.09 -2.26 -10.44
CA ASP A 25 -10.52 -1.13 -9.62
C ASP A 25 -9.54 -0.94 -8.48
N LEU A 26 -8.41 -0.29 -8.78
CA LEU A 26 -7.30 -0.14 -7.84
C LEU A 26 -7.66 0.75 -6.65
N GLN A 27 -8.49 1.76 -6.87
CA GLN A 27 -8.92 2.64 -5.78
C GLN A 27 -9.70 1.85 -4.73
N HIS A 28 -10.67 1.04 -5.19
CA HIS A 28 -11.49 0.23 -4.29
C HIS A 28 -10.64 -0.84 -3.58
N LEU A 29 -9.75 -1.49 -4.31
CA LEU A 29 -8.85 -2.50 -3.76
C LEU A 29 -7.96 -1.90 -2.66
N ALA A 30 -7.38 -0.74 -2.93
CA ALA A 30 -6.51 -0.06 -1.96
C ALA A 30 -7.31 0.37 -0.73
N GLU A 31 -8.50 0.92 -0.91
CA GLU A 31 -9.35 1.33 0.21
C GLU A 31 -9.76 0.15 1.09
N GLN A 32 -10.12 -0.98 0.49
CA GLN A 32 -10.45 -2.19 1.24
C GLN A 32 -9.27 -2.68 2.08
N ALA A 33 -8.08 -2.68 1.49
CA ALA A 33 -6.88 -3.15 2.18
C ALA A 33 -6.51 -2.22 3.34
N VAL A 34 -6.59 -0.92 3.13
CA VAL A 34 -6.28 0.07 4.18
C VAL A 34 -7.28 -0.05 5.33
N ASP A 35 -8.57 -0.17 5.03
CA ASP A 35 -9.60 -0.33 6.06
C ASP A 35 -9.37 -1.62 6.87
N ALA A 36 -9.00 -2.71 6.21
CA ALA A 36 -8.71 -3.98 6.89
C ALA A 36 -7.49 -3.87 7.80
N ALA A 37 -6.44 -3.20 7.33
CA ALA A 37 -5.22 -3.01 8.11
C ALA A 37 -5.47 -2.14 9.34
N LEU A 38 -6.23 -1.07 9.20
CA LEU A 38 -6.53 -0.18 10.32
C LEU A 38 -7.45 -0.85 11.34
N ALA A 39 -8.35 -1.72 10.89
CA ALA A 39 -9.20 -2.50 11.80
C ALA A 39 -8.39 -3.52 12.60
N GLU A 40 -7.33 -4.08 11.99
CA GLU A 40 -6.45 -5.04 12.63
C GLU A 40 -5.41 -4.38 13.53
N GLY A 41 -4.91 -3.22 13.11
CA GLY A 41 -3.91 -2.46 13.87
C GLY A 41 -4.54 -1.77 15.07
N ASP A 42 -3.73 -1.59 16.11
CA ASP A 42 -4.19 -1.06 17.38
C ASP A 42 -3.59 0.33 17.66
N VAL A 43 -3.01 0.93 16.64
CA VAL A 43 -2.36 2.24 16.75
C VAL A 43 -3.36 3.32 16.29
N PRO A 44 -3.69 4.30 17.13
CA PRO A 44 -4.58 5.38 16.72
C PRO A 44 -3.94 6.28 15.67
N VAL A 45 -4.73 6.63 14.66
CA VAL A 45 -4.31 7.55 13.61
C VAL A 45 -5.34 8.67 13.45
N ALA A 46 -4.89 9.80 12.92
CA ALA A 46 -5.81 10.91 12.65
C ALA A 46 -6.85 10.50 11.60
N SER A 47 -8.10 10.95 11.76
CA SER A 47 -9.19 10.63 10.83
C SER A 47 -8.95 11.20 9.43
N THR A 48 -8.07 12.19 9.30
CA THR A 48 -7.75 12.82 8.02
C THR A 48 -6.38 12.40 7.50
N ILE A 49 -5.79 11.34 8.05
CA ILE A 49 -4.47 10.89 7.62
C ILE A 49 -4.50 10.44 6.16
N GLU A 50 -3.44 10.72 5.42
CA GLU A 50 -3.33 10.35 4.02
C GLU A 50 -2.40 9.15 3.82
N LEU A 51 -2.67 8.39 2.79
CA LEU A 51 -1.81 7.29 2.33
C LEU A 51 -1.81 7.31 0.81
N CYS A 52 -0.64 7.16 0.22
CA CYS A 52 -0.50 7.08 -1.23
C CYS A 52 0.00 5.69 -1.62
N VAL A 53 -0.64 5.07 -2.64
CA VAL A 53 -0.22 3.79 -3.18
C VAL A 53 0.15 3.96 -4.65
N LEU A 54 1.40 3.67 -4.96
CA LEU A 54 1.91 3.68 -6.33
C LEU A 54 1.83 2.28 -6.91
N PHE A 55 1.06 2.10 -7.96
CA PHE A 55 0.97 0.84 -8.70
C PHE A 55 1.89 0.94 -9.91
N CYS A 56 3.03 0.27 -9.85
CA CYS A 56 4.09 0.39 -10.83
C CYS A 56 4.48 -0.97 -11.42
N ASP A 57 5.59 -1.01 -12.12
CA ASP A 57 6.16 -2.25 -12.69
C ASP A 57 7.46 -2.61 -11.97
N ASP A 58 8.03 -3.77 -12.33
CA ASP A 58 9.27 -4.27 -11.73
C ASP A 58 10.44 -3.31 -11.96
N ALA A 59 10.52 -2.67 -13.12
CA ALA A 59 11.61 -1.73 -13.42
C ALA A 59 11.57 -0.53 -12.49
N ALA A 60 10.39 0.04 -12.27
CA ALA A 60 10.22 1.19 -11.38
C ALA A 60 10.53 0.84 -9.93
N ILE A 61 10.01 -0.30 -9.44
CA ILE A 61 10.23 -0.69 -8.04
C ILE A 61 11.67 -1.10 -7.79
N ARG A 62 12.35 -1.67 -8.80
CA ARG A 62 13.78 -1.97 -8.72
C ARG A 62 14.59 -0.69 -8.49
N ALA A 63 14.26 0.38 -9.22
CA ALA A 63 14.93 1.67 -9.05
C ALA A 63 14.72 2.24 -7.65
N LEU A 64 13.48 2.16 -7.14
CA LEU A 64 13.16 2.61 -5.78
C LEU A 64 13.90 1.78 -4.73
N ASN A 65 13.93 0.46 -4.92
CA ASN A 65 14.59 -0.45 -3.99
C ASN A 65 16.10 -0.19 -3.94
N ARG A 66 16.72 0.05 -5.09
CA ARG A 66 18.13 0.39 -5.18
C ARG A 66 18.43 1.72 -4.51
N GLU A 67 17.62 2.75 -4.80
CA GLU A 67 17.86 4.11 -4.30
C GLU A 67 17.66 4.21 -2.79
N TRP A 68 16.60 3.61 -2.27
CA TRP A 68 16.19 3.80 -0.88
C TRP A 68 16.62 2.70 0.06
N ARG A 69 16.90 1.50 -0.44
CA ARG A 69 17.27 0.34 0.39
C ARG A 69 18.60 -0.29 0.02
N GLY A 70 19.21 0.13 -1.09
CA GLY A 70 20.48 -0.39 -1.54
C GLY A 70 20.41 -1.77 -2.20
N PHE A 71 19.21 -2.24 -2.56
CA PHE A 71 19.01 -3.53 -3.22
C PHE A 71 18.62 -3.32 -4.68
N ASP A 72 19.53 -3.68 -5.59
CA ASP A 72 19.29 -3.51 -7.04
C ASP A 72 18.54 -4.71 -7.60
N LYS A 73 17.28 -4.85 -7.17
CA LYS A 73 16.40 -5.93 -7.63
C LYS A 73 14.94 -5.51 -7.43
N PRO A 74 14.01 -6.07 -8.21
CA PRO A 74 12.59 -5.82 -7.97
C PRO A 74 12.12 -6.55 -6.70
N THR A 75 11.00 -6.07 -6.17
CA THR A 75 10.31 -6.70 -5.05
C THR A 75 8.81 -6.53 -5.27
N ASN A 76 7.98 -7.11 -4.40
CA ASN A 76 6.53 -7.02 -4.55
C ASN A 76 5.96 -5.70 -4.02
N VAL A 77 6.33 -5.30 -2.82
CA VAL A 77 5.84 -4.08 -2.20
C VAL A 77 6.95 -3.41 -1.40
N LEU A 78 6.98 -2.08 -1.44
CA LEU A 78 7.87 -1.27 -0.60
C LEU A 78 7.02 -0.31 0.22
N SER A 79 7.40 -0.10 1.48
CA SER A 79 6.75 0.82 2.40
C SER A 79 7.70 1.94 2.76
N PHE A 80 7.22 3.18 2.67
CA PHE A 80 8.00 4.38 3.00
C PHE A 80 7.23 5.17 4.07
N PRO A 81 7.52 4.93 5.36
CA PRO A 81 6.79 5.61 6.43
C PRO A 81 7.10 7.11 6.47
N SER A 82 6.08 7.93 6.72
CA SER A 82 6.25 9.37 6.92
C SER A 82 6.67 9.68 8.35
N VAL A 83 6.31 8.81 9.30
CA VAL A 83 6.69 8.94 10.70
C VAL A 83 7.29 7.62 11.18
N HIS A 84 8.18 7.69 12.17
CA HIS A 84 8.88 6.51 12.69
C HIS A 84 8.52 6.20 14.14
N ASP A 85 7.60 6.96 14.71
CA ASP A 85 7.20 6.85 16.11
C ASP A 85 5.68 6.75 16.18
N ALA A 86 5.17 5.72 16.85
CA ALA A 86 3.73 5.49 16.99
C ALA A 86 3.02 6.69 17.66
N GLU A 87 3.70 7.41 18.54
CA GLU A 87 3.12 8.59 19.19
C GLU A 87 2.85 9.71 18.19
N GLN A 88 3.65 9.82 17.14
CA GLN A 88 3.49 10.83 16.10
C GLN A 88 2.34 10.50 15.14
N LEU A 89 1.96 9.22 15.04
CA LEU A 89 0.92 8.78 14.11
C LEU A 89 -0.45 9.39 14.42
N ALA A 90 -0.75 9.62 15.69
CA ALA A 90 -2.03 10.18 16.12
C ALA A 90 -2.30 11.56 15.50
N ASP A 91 -1.24 12.35 15.27
CA ASP A 91 -1.33 13.70 14.74
C ASP A 91 -0.75 13.85 13.32
N ALA A 92 -0.27 12.76 12.72
CA ALA A 92 0.38 12.80 11.42
C ALA A 92 -0.61 13.13 10.31
N ALA A 93 -0.19 13.96 9.36
CA ALA A 93 -0.97 14.25 8.14
C ALA A 93 -0.86 13.12 7.13
N SER A 94 0.25 12.39 7.13
CA SER A 94 0.50 11.29 6.19
C SER A 94 1.01 10.07 6.93
N LEU A 95 0.45 8.91 6.59
CA LEU A 95 0.93 7.62 7.07
C LEU A 95 2.19 7.20 6.32
N GLY A 96 2.27 7.54 5.06
CA GLY A 96 3.39 7.22 4.19
C GLY A 96 2.97 6.81 2.80
N ASP A 97 3.87 6.13 2.12
CA ASP A 97 3.67 5.68 0.75
C ASP A 97 3.94 4.19 0.63
N LEU A 98 3.20 3.54 -0.27
CA LEU A 98 3.45 2.16 -0.67
C LEU A 98 3.72 2.13 -2.17
N ALA A 99 4.61 1.25 -2.62
CA ALA A 99 4.80 0.96 -4.04
C ALA A 99 4.58 -0.54 -4.25
N VAL A 100 3.83 -0.91 -5.29
CA VAL A 100 3.44 -2.29 -5.58
C VAL A 100 3.78 -2.59 -7.03
N ALA A 101 4.56 -3.66 -7.28
CA ALA A 101 5.04 -4.02 -8.63
C ALA A 101 4.18 -5.13 -9.22
N GLN A 102 3.64 -4.89 -10.42
CA GLN A 102 2.68 -5.79 -11.05
C GLN A 102 3.28 -7.16 -11.37
N GLU A 103 4.41 -7.21 -12.06
CA GLU A 103 4.94 -8.50 -12.56
C GLU A 103 5.33 -9.43 -11.42
N THR A 104 5.99 -8.89 -10.39
CA THR A 104 6.36 -9.68 -9.21
C THR A 104 5.12 -10.18 -8.50
N CYS A 105 4.12 -9.33 -8.30
CA CYS A 105 2.87 -9.72 -7.64
C CYS A 105 2.11 -10.77 -8.46
N ALA A 106 2.07 -10.63 -9.79
CA ALA A 106 1.40 -11.59 -10.66
C ALA A 106 2.07 -12.97 -10.60
N ARG A 107 3.40 -13.01 -10.60
CA ARG A 107 4.15 -14.27 -10.46
C ARG A 107 3.85 -14.95 -9.13
N GLU A 108 3.91 -14.18 -8.05
CA GLU A 108 3.65 -14.72 -6.71
C GLU A 108 2.22 -15.22 -6.57
N ALA A 109 1.26 -14.47 -7.10
CA ALA A 109 -0.13 -14.88 -7.05
C ALA A 109 -0.34 -16.22 -7.78
N ALA A 110 0.25 -16.34 -8.98
CA ALA A 110 0.16 -17.58 -9.76
C ALA A 110 0.79 -18.76 -9.01
N ASP A 111 1.97 -18.54 -8.41
CA ASP A 111 2.67 -19.58 -7.65
C ASP A 111 1.89 -20.03 -6.42
N GLU A 112 1.14 -19.12 -5.81
CA GLU A 112 0.34 -19.41 -4.60
C GLU A 112 -1.09 -19.82 -4.90
N GLY A 113 -1.48 -19.84 -6.17
CA GLY A 113 -2.84 -20.23 -6.57
C GLY A 113 -3.91 -19.21 -6.18
N LYS A 114 -3.55 -17.93 -6.13
CA LYS A 114 -4.47 -16.83 -5.78
C LYS A 114 -4.71 -15.92 -6.98
N SER A 115 -5.76 -15.12 -6.91
CA SER A 115 -5.94 -14.03 -7.86
C SER A 115 -4.92 -12.92 -7.57
N LEU A 116 -4.58 -12.15 -8.60
CA LEU A 116 -3.70 -10.99 -8.44
C LEU A 116 -4.30 -10.00 -7.43
N GLU A 117 -5.61 -9.76 -7.52
CA GLU A 117 -6.30 -8.83 -6.63
C GLU A 117 -6.19 -9.25 -5.16
N ASP A 118 -6.42 -10.52 -4.86
CA ASP A 118 -6.32 -11.01 -3.49
C ASP A 118 -4.91 -10.91 -2.95
N HIS A 119 -3.93 -11.24 -3.78
CA HIS A 119 -2.53 -11.17 -3.38
C HIS A 119 -2.09 -9.73 -3.12
N VAL A 120 -2.45 -8.82 -4.00
CA VAL A 120 -2.12 -7.39 -3.86
C VAL A 120 -2.82 -6.79 -2.64
N ARG A 121 -4.08 -7.14 -2.42
CA ARG A 121 -4.81 -6.67 -1.23
C ARG A 121 -4.08 -7.11 0.04
N HIS A 122 -3.65 -8.36 0.10
CA HIS A 122 -2.89 -8.91 1.22
C HIS A 122 -1.57 -8.15 1.43
N LEU A 123 -0.84 -7.87 0.35
CA LEU A 123 0.43 -7.13 0.44
C LEU A 123 0.22 -5.68 0.91
N ILE A 124 -0.85 -5.04 0.48
CA ILE A 124 -1.15 -3.68 0.93
C ILE A 124 -1.49 -3.67 2.42
N VAL A 125 -2.26 -4.66 2.90
CA VAL A 125 -2.53 -4.80 4.35
C VAL A 125 -1.22 -4.88 5.12
N HIS A 126 -0.30 -5.73 4.69
CA HIS A 126 1.01 -5.86 5.33
C HIS A 126 1.80 -4.55 5.28
N GLY A 127 1.80 -3.88 4.13
CA GLY A 127 2.49 -2.60 3.97
C GLY A 127 1.95 -1.52 4.90
N VAL A 128 0.64 -1.44 5.06
CA VAL A 128 0.02 -0.47 5.98
C VAL A 128 0.38 -0.81 7.42
N LEU A 129 0.36 -2.09 7.80
CA LEU A 129 0.76 -2.49 9.14
C LEU A 129 2.22 -2.10 9.43
N HIS A 130 3.11 -2.22 8.44
CA HIS A 130 4.48 -1.72 8.57
C HIS A 130 4.52 -0.22 8.82
N LEU A 131 3.71 0.54 8.09
CA LEU A 131 3.63 2.00 8.28
C LEU A 131 3.12 2.36 9.66
N LEU A 132 2.30 1.49 10.28
CA LEU A 132 1.81 1.67 11.63
C LEU A 132 2.82 1.24 12.70
N GLY A 133 3.96 0.67 12.30
CA GLY A 133 5.01 0.27 13.23
C GLY A 133 5.07 -1.22 13.53
N TYR A 134 4.23 -2.03 12.91
CA TYR A 134 4.29 -3.50 13.06
C TYR A 134 5.35 -4.08 12.12
N ASP A 135 6.07 -5.04 12.57
CA ASP A 135 7.09 -5.72 11.75
C ASP A 135 6.54 -6.91 10.96
#